data_2ee0ed892f6c9b70fa69c959bc71f646
#
_entry.id   2ee0ed892f6c9b70fa69c959bc71f646
#
_cell.length_a   1.000
_cell.length_b   1.000
_cell.length_c   1.000
_cell.angle_alpha   90.00
_cell.angle_beta   90.00
_cell.angle_gamma   90.00
#
_symmetry.space_group_name_H-M   'P 1'
#
loop_
_entity.id
_entity.type
_entity.pdbx_description
1 polymer ?
#
loop_
_entity_poly.entity_id
_entity_poly.type
_entity_poly.pdbx_seq_one_letter_code
_entity_poly.pdbx_strand_id
1 'polypeptide(L)'
;MTTIISPVKIAEKNTPVTGNGSNGKMMKALVYHGPGKKAWEDKPMPVIKEPTDAIVKILKTTICGTDLHIMKGDVPTVTDGRIIGHEGVGVIEEVGSAVSTFKKGDHVLISCITSCGKCEYCRKAMYSHCEKGGWILGNLIDGTQAEYVRIPYADNSMYPIPAGSDEEALVMLSDILPTGFECGVLNGEVKPGDTVAIVGSG
;
A
#
# COMPACT_ATOMS: atom_id res chain seq x y z
N MET A 1 19.81 13.86 -27.47
CA MET A 1 18.76 12.96 -27.99
C MET A 1 17.81 12.67 -26.84
N THR A 2 16.64 13.28 -26.86
CA THR A 2 15.63 13.14 -25.78
C THR A 2 14.78 11.91 -26.09
N THR A 3 15.03 10.82 -25.39
CA THR A 3 14.20 9.62 -25.53
C THR A 3 12.89 9.85 -24.78
N ILE A 4 11.81 10.06 -25.51
CA ILE A 4 10.46 10.12 -24.97
C ILE A 4 10.06 8.69 -24.62
N ILE A 5 9.97 8.38 -23.33
CA ILE A 5 9.42 7.12 -22.85
C ILE A 5 7.90 7.20 -23.02
N SER A 6 7.36 6.40 -23.92
CA SER A 6 5.90 6.25 -24.07
C SER A 6 5.28 5.73 -22.78
N PRO A 7 4.11 6.23 -22.35
CA PRO A 7 3.44 5.72 -21.16
C PRO A 7 3.09 4.25 -21.35
N VAL A 8 3.46 3.44 -20.37
CA VAL A 8 3.06 2.04 -20.29
C VAL A 8 1.55 1.97 -20.31
N LYS A 9 0.97 1.36 -21.35
CA LYS A 9 -0.45 1.05 -21.40
C LYS A 9 -0.73 -0.04 -20.37
N ILE A 10 -1.16 0.36 -19.17
CA ILE A 10 -1.79 -0.55 -18.23
C ILE A 10 -3.12 -0.96 -18.88
N ALA A 11 -3.22 -2.23 -19.27
CA ALA A 11 -4.43 -2.76 -19.85
C ALA A 11 -5.57 -2.64 -18.84
N GLU A 12 -6.48 -1.71 -19.09
CA GLU A 12 -7.75 -1.63 -18.39
C GLU A 12 -8.54 -2.91 -18.68
N LYS A 13 -8.48 -3.85 -17.76
CA LYS A 13 -9.54 -4.85 -17.62
C LYS A 13 -10.42 -4.41 -16.45
N ASN A 14 -11.24 -3.41 -16.69
CA ASN A 14 -12.44 -3.15 -15.92
C ASN A 14 -13.46 -4.27 -16.23
N THR A 15 -13.21 -5.45 -15.69
CA THR A 15 -14.25 -6.45 -15.55
C THR A 15 -14.86 -6.21 -14.16
N PRO A 16 -16.18 -6.02 -14.04
CA PRO A 16 -16.81 -6.04 -12.73
C PRO A 16 -16.54 -7.43 -12.15
N VAL A 17 -15.71 -7.49 -11.13
CA VAL A 17 -15.43 -8.73 -10.42
C VAL A 17 -16.70 -9.08 -9.65
N THR A 18 -17.55 -9.89 -10.26
CA THR A 18 -18.53 -10.68 -9.53
C THR A 18 -17.73 -11.75 -8.78
N GLY A 19 -17.13 -11.35 -7.66
CA GLY A 19 -16.32 -12.23 -6.82
C GLY A 19 -17.21 -13.08 -5.95
N ASN A 20 -17.49 -14.30 -6.37
CA ASN A 20 -17.82 -15.39 -5.48
C ASN A 20 -16.58 -15.73 -4.65
N GLY A 21 -16.51 -15.24 -3.40
CA GLY A 21 -15.34 -15.53 -2.55
C GLY A 21 -15.41 -14.99 -1.14
N SER A 22 -16.15 -13.93 -0.87
CA SER A 22 -16.46 -13.58 0.51
C SER A 22 -17.57 -14.52 0.99
N ASN A 23 -17.36 -15.26 2.07
CA ASN A 23 -18.40 -16.05 2.77
C ASN A 23 -19.51 -15.14 3.36
N GLY A 24 -19.94 -14.11 2.65
CA GLY A 24 -20.89 -13.09 3.12
C GLY A 24 -20.35 -12.21 4.27
N LYS A 25 -19.08 -12.34 4.65
CA LYS A 25 -18.48 -11.52 5.72
C LYS A 25 -18.24 -10.11 5.22
N MET A 26 -18.68 -9.14 6.02
CA MET A 26 -18.47 -7.72 5.79
C MET A 26 -17.43 -7.18 6.78
N MET A 27 -16.79 -6.07 6.41
CA MET A 27 -15.87 -5.31 7.24
C MET A 27 -16.18 -3.83 7.13
N LYS A 28 -15.76 -3.03 8.10
CA LYS A 28 -15.81 -1.57 8.03
C LYS A 28 -14.59 -1.04 7.28
N ALA A 29 -14.83 -0.02 6.45
CA ALA A 29 -13.79 0.62 5.65
C ALA A 29 -14.09 2.09 5.37
N LEU A 30 -13.04 2.90 5.22
CA LEU A 30 -13.14 4.27 4.75
C LEU A 30 -13.11 4.27 3.21
N VAL A 31 -14.24 4.61 2.63
CA VAL A 31 -14.47 4.54 1.18
C VAL A 31 -14.53 5.93 0.56
N TYR A 32 -13.81 6.12 -0.53
CA TYR A 32 -13.83 7.33 -1.34
C TYR A 32 -15.01 7.30 -2.33
N HIS A 33 -15.75 8.40 -2.40
CA HIS A 33 -16.92 8.58 -3.26
C HIS A 33 -16.82 9.82 -4.17
N GLY A 34 -15.62 10.14 -4.60
CA GLY A 34 -15.33 11.33 -5.38
C GLY A 34 -14.81 12.51 -4.54
N PRO A 35 -14.40 13.63 -5.17
CA PRO A 35 -13.80 14.76 -4.48
C PRO A 35 -14.62 15.27 -3.30
N GLY A 36 -14.00 15.35 -2.14
CA GLY A 36 -14.63 15.79 -0.89
C GLY A 36 -15.61 14.79 -0.26
N LYS A 37 -15.84 13.63 -0.86
CA LYS A 37 -16.82 12.65 -0.40
C LYS A 37 -16.15 11.37 0.07
N LYS A 38 -16.43 10.98 1.30
CA LYS A 38 -16.00 9.70 1.88
C LYS A 38 -17.05 9.20 2.85
N ALA A 39 -17.10 7.89 3.07
CA ALA A 39 -17.97 7.26 4.04
C ALA A 39 -17.22 6.14 4.79
N TRP A 40 -17.58 5.94 6.07
CA TRP A 40 -17.21 4.77 6.83
C TRP A 40 -18.35 3.78 6.72
N GLU A 41 -18.17 2.75 5.89
CA GLU A 41 -19.27 1.88 5.47
C GLU A 41 -18.86 0.40 5.43
N ASP A 42 -19.85 -0.46 5.24
CA ASP A 42 -19.63 -1.89 5.10
C ASP A 42 -19.16 -2.24 3.68
N LYS A 43 -18.06 -2.98 3.62
CA LYS A 43 -17.49 -3.54 2.37
C LYS A 43 -17.28 -5.04 2.55
N PRO A 44 -17.34 -5.82 1.46
CA PRO A 44 -16.97 -7.24 1.53
C PRO A 44 -15.53 -7.40 2.04
N MET A 45 -15.31 -8.37 2.94
CA MET A 45 -13.95 -8.74 3.34
C MET A 45 -13.12 -9.15 2.11
N PRO A 46 -11.84 -8.74 2.05
CA PRO A 46 -10.95 -9.19 0.98
C PRO A 46 -10.70 -10.70 1.06
N VAL A 47 -10.40 -11.29 -0.10
CA VAL A 47 -10.05 -12.71 -0.24
C VAL A 47 -8.72 -12.86 -0.96
N ILE A 48 -8.03 -13.97 -0.76
CA ILE A 48 -6.86 -14.36 -1.55
C ILE A 48 -7.27 -14.47 -3.02
N LYS A 49 -6.61 -13.73 -3.89
CA LYS A 49 -6.82 -13.77 -5.36
C LYS A 49 -5.70 -14.50 -6.07
N GLU A 50 -4.48 -14.31 -5.58
CA GLU A 50 -3.28 -14.91 -6.14
C GLU A 50 -2.55 -15.73 -5.05
N PRO A 51 -1.81 -16.78 -5.43
CA PRO A 51 -1.07 -17.59 -4.45
C PRO A 51 -0.04 -16.81 -3.62
N THR A 52 0.38 -15.64 -4.07
CA THR A 52 1.36 -14.77 -3.41
C THR A 52 0.73 -13.70 -2.52
N ASP A 53 -0.59 -13.68 -2.38
CA ASP A 53 -1.30 -12.69 -1.58
C ASP A 53 -1.30 -13.06 -0.08
N ALA A 54 -1.50 -12.04 0.77
CA ALA A 54 -1.92 -12.23 2.15
C ALA A 54 -3.13 -11.35 2.46
N ILE A 55 -3.94 -11.79 3.43
CA ILE A 55 -4.98 -10.96 4.05
C ILE A 55 -4.46 -10.57 5.42
N VAL A 56 -4.43 -9.26 5.67
CA VAL A 56 -3.95 -8.68 6.93
C VAL A 56 -5.11 -7.99 7.64
N LYS A 57 -5.31 -8.33 8.91
CA LYS A 57 -6.17 -7.58 9.83
C LYS A 57 -5.41 -6.35 10.29
N ILE A 58 -5.92 -5.17 9.99
CA ILE A 58 -5.27 -3.90 10.34
C ILE A 58 -5.41 -3.63 11.84
N LEU A 59 -4.31 -3.27 12.48
CA LEU A 59 -4.25 -2.81 13.87
C LEU A 59 -4.05 -1.31 13.95
N LYS A 60 -3.16 -0.76 13.11
CA LYS A 60 -2.84 0.66 13.00
C LYS A 60 -2.74 1.05 11.53
N THR A 61 -3.23 2.23 11.20
CA THR A 61 -3.10 2.87 9.89
C THR A 61 -2.95 4.37 10.10
N THR A 62 -2.51 5.07 9.08
CA THR A 62 -2.30 6.53 9.14
C THR A 62 -3.13 7.25 8.08
N ILE A 63 -3.13 8.57 8.14
CA ILE A 63 -3.60 9.45 7.08
C ILE A 63 -2.37 10.16 6.52
N CYS A 64 -2.11 9.95 5.24
CA CYS A 64 -1.01 10.57 4.50
C CYS A 64 -1.48 11.80 3.72
N GLY A 65 -0.56 12.68 3.36
CA GLY A 65 -0.82 13.77 2.41
C GLY A 65 -1.41 13.28 1.09
N THR A 66 -1.03 12.08 0.66
CA THR A 66 -1.60 11.39 -0.51
C THR A 66 -3.11 11.18 -0.39
N ASP A 67 -3.62 10.78 0.79
CA ASP A 67 -5.06 10.61 1.02
C ASP A 67 -5.79 11.96 0.88
N LEU A 68 -5.16 13.05 1.32
CA LEU A 68 -5.71 14.40 1.17
C LEU A 68 -5.76 14.83 -0.30
N HIS A 69 -4.77 14.47 -1.12
CA HIS A 69 -4.78 14.70 -2.57
C HIS A 69 -5.85 13.86 -3.26
N ILE A 70 -6.03 12.61 -2.87
CA ILE A 70 -7.14 11.78 -3.35
C ILE A 70 -8.48 12.46 -3.03
N MET A 71 -8.65 12.93 -1.79
CA MET A 71 -9.87 13.61 -1.37
C MET A 71 -10.13 14.93 -2.10
N LYS A 72 -9.11 15.59 -2.64
CA LYS A 72 -9.25 16.77 -3.52
C LYS A 72 -9.61 16.40 -4.96
N GLY A 73 -9.42 15.14 -5.36
CA GLY A 73 -9.59 14.68 -6.74
C GLY A 73 -8.33 14.83 -7.61
N ASP A 74 -7.18 15.06 -6.99
CA ASP A 74 -5.90 15.26 -7.70
C ASP A 74 -5.33 13.94 -8.24
N VAL A 75 -5.87 12.80 -7.85
CA VAL A 75 -5.43 11.46 -8.25
C VAL A 75 -6.51 10.76 -9.08
N PRO A 76 -6.54 10.96 -10.40
CA PRO A 76 -7.63 10.49 -11.26
C PRO A 76 -7.74 8.97 -11.40
N THR A 77 -6.72 8.22 -10.98
CA THR A 77 -6.74 6.75 -10.95
C THR A 77 -7.57 6.17 -9.81
N VAL A 78 -7.86 6.95 -8.78
CA VAL A 78 -8.72 6.53 -7.66
C VAL A 78 -10.17 6.78 -8.04
N THR A 79 -10.91 5.68 -8.16
CA THR A 79 -12.32 5.70 -8.58
C THR A 79 -13.28 5.59 -7.40
N ASP A 80 -14.54 5.95 -7.62
CA ASP A 80 -15.63 5.77 -6.66
C ASP A 80 -15.68 4.34 -6.12
N GLY A 81 -15.92 4.19 -4.82
CA GLY A 81 -15.97 2.90 -4.14
C GLY A 81 -14.61 2.36 -3.67
N ARG A 82 -13.49 3.09 -3.86
CA ARG A 82 -12.16 2.68 -3.44
C ARG A 82 -11.99 2.84 -1.93
N ILE A 83 -11.49 1.80 -1.26
CA ILE A 83 -10.96 1.92 0.12
C ILE A 83 -9.59 2.57 0.02
N ILE A 84 -9.40 3.71 0.67
CA ILE A 84 -8.14 4.47 0.65
C ILE A 84 -7.15 3.98 1.71
N GLY A 85 -5.94 4.57 1.73
CA GLY A 85 -4.85 4.22 2.65
C GLY A 85 -3.84 3.24 2.05
N HIS A 86 -2.57 3.43 2.39
CA HIS A 86 -1.45 2.62 1.91
C HIS A 86 -0.41 2.34 2.98
N GLU A 87 -0.63 2.81 4.20
CA GLU A 87 0.23 2.61 5.36
C GLU A 87 -0.48 1.75 6.40
N GLY A 88 0.21 0.80 7.01
CA GLY A 88 -0.43 -0.03 8.01
C GLY A 88 0.49 -1.01 8.72
N VAL A 89 0.06 -1.34 9.93
CA VAL A 89 0.56 -2.44 10.74
C VAL A 89 -0.61 -3.35 11.05
N GLY A 90 -0.39 -4.66 11.00
CA GLY A 90 -1.45 -5.61 11.25
C GLY A 90 -0.97 -7.02 11.55
N VAL A 91 -1.95 -7.91 11.67
CA VAL A 91 -1.73 -9.34 11.89
C VAL A 91 -2.23 -10.12 10.69
N ILE A 92 -1.44 -11.05 10.22
CA ILE A 92 -1.83 -11.90 9.08
C ILE A 92 -2.99 -12.82 9.49
N GLU A 93 -4.10 -12.70 8.77
CA GLU A 93 -5.28 -13.56 8.92
C GLU A 93 -5.20 -14.79 8.01
N GLU A 94 -4.70 -14.62 6.78
CA GLU A 94 -4.62 -15.68 5.79
C GLU A 94 -3.46 -15.41 4.84
N VAL A 95 -2.83 -16.47 4.33
CA VAL A 95 -1.79 -16.40 3.31
C VAL A 95 -2.11 -17.31 2.14
N GLY A 96 -1.74 -16.87 0.93
CA GLY A 96 -1.78 -17.69 -0.27
C GLY A 96 -0.74 -18.80 -0.25
N SER A 97 -0.97 -19.83 -1.06
CA SER A 97 -0.16 -21.07 -1.06
C SER A 97 1.31 -20.90 -1.48
N ALA A 98 1.67 -19.77 -2.10
CA ALA A 98 3.04 -19.47 -2.51
C ALA A 98 3.75 -18.46 -1.60
N VAL A 99 3.10 -18.01 -0.52
CA VAL A 99 3.74 -17.19 0.51
C VAL A 99 4.63 -18.10 1.36
N SER A 100 5.89 -17.70 1.51
CA SER A 100 6.92 -18.53 2.16
C SER A 100 7.51 -17.92 3.43
N THR A 101 7.50 -16.60 3.53
CA THR A 101 8.12 -15.85 4.65
C THR A 101 7.18 -15.73 5.84
N PHE A 102 5.87 -15.71 5.59
CA PHE A 102 4.86 -15.36 6.59
C PHE A 102 3.83 -16.47 6.78
N LYS A 103 3.19 -16.46 7.95
CA LYS A 103 2.07 -17.35 8.31
C LYS A 103 0.99 -16.58 9.08
N LYS A 104 -0.20 -17.17 9.20
CA LYS A 104 -1.28 -16.64 10.04
C LYS A 104 -0.80 -16.37 11.46
N GLY A 105 -1.13 -15.19 11.97
CA GLY A 105 -0.78 -14.73 13.32
C GLY A 105 0.52 -13.91 13.38
N ASP A 106 1.31 -13.85 12.31
CA ASP A 106 2.49 -12.99 12.28
C ASP A 106 2.10 -11.51 12.24
N HIS A 107 2.81 -10.70 13.03
CA HIS A 107 2.68 -9.24 13.02
C HIS A 107 3.55 -8.66 11.92
N VAL A 108 2.98 -7.77 11.11
CA VAL A 108 3.63 -7.24 9.92
C VAL A 108 3.44 -5.74 9.76
N LEU A 109 4.49 -5.11 9.27
CA LEU A 109 4.47 -3.76 8.70
C LEU A 109 4.19 -3.90 7.21
N ILE A 110 3.19 -3.19 6.71
CA ILE A 110 2.83 -3.15 5.30
C ILE A 110 3.63 -2.04 4.63
N SER A 111 4.34 -2.36 3.55
CA SER A 111 4.98 -1.33 2.71
C SER A 111 3.93 -0.60 1.88
N CYS A 112 4.03 0.73 1.78
CA CYS A 112 3.21 1.52 0.85
C CYS A 112 3.46 1.11 -0.61
N ILE A 113 4.62 0.52 -0.89
CA ILE A 113 5.03 0.03 -2.19
C ILE A 113 4.93 -1.50 -2.20
N THR A 114 4.05 -2.04 -3.02
CA THR A 114 4.01 -3.48 -3.29
C THR A 114 5.00 -3.84 -4.39
N SER A 115 5.62 -5.01 -4.31
CA SER A 115 6.63 -5.38 -5.30
C SER A 115 6.69 -6.88 -5.56
N CYS A 116 6.80 -7.28 -6.84
CA CYS A 116 6.78 -8.69 -7.23
C CYS A 116 8.10 -9.45 -6.95
N GLY A 117 9.18 -8.76 -6.60
CA GLY A 117 10.49 -9.33 -6.29
C GLY A 117 11.29 -9.89 -7.47
N LYS A 118 10.75 -9.95 -8.69
CA LYS A 118 11.35 -10.69 -9.80
C LYS A 118 11.44 -9.96 -11.14
N CYS A 119 10.77 -8.83 -11.33
CA CYS A 119 10.92 -8.02 -12.55
C CYS A 119 12.28 -7.31 -12.57
N GLU A 120 12.61 -6.70 -13.70
CA GLU A 120 13.87 -5.99 -13.89
C GLU A 120 14.12 -4.94 -12.79
N TYR A 121 13.12 -4.14 -12.48
CA TYR A 121 13.22 -3.09 -11.46
C TYR A 121 13.40 -3.66 -10.05
N CYS A 122 12.64 -4.67 -9.67
CA CYS A 122 12.79 -5.31 -8.36
C CYS A 122 14.18 -5.92 -8.16
N ARG A 123 14.77 -6.51 -9.22
CA ARG A 123 16.13 -7.06 -9.18
C ARG A 123 17.22 -5.98 -9.02
N LYS A 124 16.89 -4.73 -9.31
CA LYS A 124 17.75 -3.55 -9.11
C LYS A 124 17.41 -2.80 -7.82
N ALA A 125 16.59 -3.38 -6.94
CA ALA A 125 16.05 -2.75 -5.72
C ALA A 125 15.23 -1.47 -5.96
N MET A 126 14.70 -1.27 -7.18
CA MET A 126 13.85 -0.15 -7.56
C MET A 126 12.38 -0.56 -7.43
N TYR A 127 11.93 -0.85 -6.21
CA TYR A 127 10.62 -1.46 -5.94
C TYR A 127 9.43 -0.58 -6.32
N SER A 128 9.56 0.74 -6.19
CA SER A 128 8.55 1.72 -6.64
C SER A 128 8.27 1.67 -8.13
N HIS A 129 9.22 1.15 -8.94
CA HIS A 129 9.09 0.97 -10.39
C HIS A 129 8.67 -0.46 -10.77
N CYS A 130 8.19 -1.26 -9.80
CA CYS A 130 7.75 -2.62 -10.09
C CYS A 130 6.68 -2.65 -11.19
N GLU A 131 6.88 -3.48 -12.22
CA GLU A 131 5.94 -3.61 -13.35
C GLU A 131 4.55 -4.13 -12.95
N LYS A 132 4.44 -4.76 -11.78
CA LYS A 132 3.21 -5.41 -11.30
C LYS A 132 2.72 -4.86 -9.95
N GLY A 133 3.42 -3.88 -9.41
CA GLY A 133 3.16 -3.31 -8.10
C GLY A 133 3.42 -1.81 -8.09
N GLY A 134 4.27 -1.34 -7.17
CA GLY A 134 4.45 0.07 -6.89
C GLY A 134 3.38 0.57 -5.91
N TRP A 135 3.04 1.84 -5.97
CA TRP A 135 1.96 2.39 -5.18
C TRP A 135 0.59 2.04 -5.78
N ILE A 136 0.06 0.89 -5.38
CA ILE A 136 -1.27 0.43 -5.82
C ILE A 136 -2.30 0.36 -4.70
N LEU A 137 -1.89 0.23 -3.44
CA LEU A 137 -2.78 0.23 -2.28
C LEU A 137 -3.47 1.59 -2.12
N GLY A 138 -4.78 1.58 -1.92
CA GLY A 138 -5.59 2.80 -1.83
C GLY A 138 -5.70 3.60 -3.13
N ASN A 139 -5.08 3.12 -4.21
CA ASN A 139 -5.08 3.72 -5.53
C ASN A 139 -5.77 2.80 -6.54
N LEU A 140 -5.06 1.78 -7.05
CA LEU A 140 -5.58 0.84 -8.06
C LEU A 140 -6.33 -0.33 -7.42
N ILE A 141 -6.02 -0.68 -6.17
CA ILE A 141 -6.69 -1.68 -5.37
C ILE A 141 -7.05 -1.10 -4.01
N ASP A 142 -7.95 -1.77 -3.28
CA ASP A 142 -8.35 -1.35 -1.95
C ASP A 142 -7.18 -1.29 -0.98
N GLY A 143 -7.20 -0.28 -0.11
CA GLY A 143 -6.12 0.09 0.77
C GLY A 143 -6.32 -0.29 2.23
N THR A 144 -5.51 0.33 3.11
CA THR A 144 -5.33 -0.06 4.52
C THR A 144 -6.29 0.62 5.50
N GLN A 145 -7.07 1.62 5.07
CA GLN A 145 -8.04 2.29 5.96
C GLN A 145 -9.34 1.46 6.05
N ALA A 146 -9.21 0.22 6.50
CA ALA A 146 -10.25 -0.78 6.69
C ALA A 146 -9.86 -1.76 7.78
N GLU A 147 -10.78 -2.64 8.20
CA GLU A 147 -10.45 -3.68 9.18
C GLU A 147 -9.53 -4.76 8.60
N TYR A 148 -9.62 -5.03 7.29
CA TYR A 148 -8.78 -6.01 6.60
C TYR A 148 -8.35 -5.49 5.22
N VAL A 149 -7.16 -5.90 4.78
CA VAL A 149 -6.63 -5.56 3.47
C VAL A 149 -5.97 -6.78 2.81
N ARG A 150 -6.06 -6.87 1.49
CA ARG A 150 -5.31 -7.84 0.69
C ARG A 150 -3.98 -7.23 0.24
N ILE A 151 -2.90 -7.88 0.57
CA ILE A 151 -1.55 -7.45 0.19
C ILE A 151 -1.02 -8.39 -0.90
N PRO A 152 -0.85 -7.91 -2.14
CA PRO A 152 -0.20 -8.66 -3.21
C PRO A 152 1.29 -8.84 -2.95
N TYR A 153 1.85 -9.98 -3.42
CA TYR A 153 3.28 -10.27 -3.30
C TYR A 153 3.78 -10.16 -1.86
N ALA A 154 3.08 -10.80 -0.94
CA ALA A 154 3.23 -10.67 0.50
C ALA A 154 4.69 -10.72 0.99
N ASP A 155 5.48 -11.70 0.50
CA ASP A 155 6.88 -11.88 0.88
C ASP A 155 7.77 -10.67 0.57
N ASN A 156 7.38 -9.81 -0.38
CA ASN A 156 8.13 -8.63 -0.80
C ASN A 156 7.46 -7.30 -0.43
N SER A 157 6.21 -7.35 0.03
CA SER A 157 5.39 -6.16 0.28
C SER A 157 5.14 -5.92 1.77
N MET A 158 5.69 -6.76 2.63
CA MET A 158 5.55 -6.66 4.08
C MET A 158 6.87 -6.97 4.77
N TYR A 159 7.00 -6.51 6.01
CA TYR A 159 8.15 -6.75 6.88
C TYR A 159 7.69 -7.33 8.22
N PRO A 160 8.42 -8.30 8.80
CA PRO A 160 8.08 -8.85 10.10
C PRO A 160 8.30 -7.82 11.21
N ILE A 161 7.37 -7.75 12.15
CA ILE A 161 7.50 -6.92 13.35
C ILE A 161 8.05 -7.79 14.49
N PRO A 162 9.17 -7.41 15.11
CA PRO A 162 9.69 -8.11 16.29
C PRO A 162 8.70 -8.06 17.45
N ALA A 163 8.60 -9.14 18.21
CA ALA A 163 7.73 -9.19 19.39
C ALA A 163 8.10 -8.10 20.42
N GLY A 164 7.09 -7.42 20.95
CA GLY A 164 7.27 -6.35 21.92
C GLY A 164 7.62 -4.98 21.34
N SER A 165 7.62 -4.84 20.01
CA SER A 165 7.80 -3.55 19.35
C SER A 165 6.58 -2.65 19.55
N ASP A 166 6.81 -1.34 19.55
CA ASP A 166 5.77 -0.32 19.53
C ASP A 166 5.20 -0.19 18.09
N GLU A 167 4.07 -0.85 17.86
CA GLU A 167 3.42 -0.86 16.54
C GLU A 167 2.92 0.53 16.10
N GLU A 168 2.61 1.42 17.06
CA GLU A 168 2.18 2.78 16.76
C GLU A 168 3.36 3.63 16.23
N ALA A 169 4.54 3.45 16.81
CA ALA A 169 5.75 4.07 16.27
C ALA A 169 6.17 3.43 14.94
N LEU A 170 6.04 2.10 14.80
CA LEU A 170 6.46 1.38 13.60
C LEU A 170 5.62 1.69 12.37
N VAL A 171 4.34 2.08 12.51
CA VAL A 171 3.52 2.41 11.33
C VAL A 171 4.12 3.53 10.49
N MET A 172 4.92 4.41 11.09
CA MET A 172 5.64 5.49 10.39
C MET A 172 6.69 4.97 9.39
N LEU A 173 7.15 3.72 9.56
CA LEU A 173 8.06 3.05 8.63
C LEU A 173 7.35 2.49 7.38
N SER A 174 6.03 2.54 7.36
CA SER A 174 5.24 2.07 6.22
C SER A 174 5.45 2.93 4.96
N ASP A 175 5.51 4.27 5.12
CA ASP A 175 5.75 5.24 4.04
C ASP A 175 6.58 6.45 4.51
N ILE A 176 6.06 7.24 5.46
CA ILE A 176 6.53 8.62 5.67
C ILE A 176 8.04 8.71 5.99
N LEU A 177 8.57 7.79 6.79
CA LEU A 177 10.00 7.78 7.12
C LEU A 177 10.85 7.30 5.92
N PRO A 178 10.55 6.18 5.23
CA PRO A 178 11.27 5.78 4.02
C PRO A 178 11.21 6.83 2.92
N THR A 179 10.04 7.40 2.66
CA THR A 179 9.84 8.45 1.65
C THR A 179 10.64 9.71 2.00
N GLY A 180 10.58 10.15 3.26
CA GLY A 180 11.38 11.30 3.73
C GLY A 180 12.89 11.04 3.63
N PHE A 181 13.33 9.81 3.89
CA PHE A 181 14.73 9.43 3.76
C PHE A 181 15.18 9.36 2.30
N GLU A 182 14.42 8.65 1.44
CA GLU A 182 14.77 8.51 0.02
C GLU A 182 14.71 9.85 -0.72
N CYS A 183 13.63 10.60 -0.57
CA CYS A 183 13.44 11.85 -1.29
C CYS A 183 14.22 13.02 -0.67
N GLY A 184 14.21 13.13 0.65
CA GLY A 184 14.87 14.23 1.36
C GLY A 184 16.38 14.03 1.52
N VAL A 185 16.78 12.88 2.06
CA VAL A 185 18.19 12.65 2.39
C VAL A 185 18.98 12.12 1.20
N LEU A 186 18.55 11.02 0.58
CA LEU A 186 19.34 10.39 -0.49
C LEU A 186 19.32 11.21 -1.77
N ASN A 187 18.15 11.61 -2.26
CA ASN A 187 18.04 12.43 -3.47
C ASN A 187 18.50 13.87 -3.25
N GLY A 188 18.39 14.38 -2.01
CA GLY A 188 18.95 15.67 -1.62
C GLY A 188 20.46 15.65 -1.39
N GLU A 189 21.09 14.47 -1.48
CA GLU A 189 22.54 14.25 -1.23
C GLU A 189 23.03 14.84 0.12
N VAL A 190 22.15 14.80 1.14
CA VAL A 190 22.44 15.37 2.47
C VAL A 190 23.57 14.59 3.14
N LYS A 191 24.53 15.33 3.68
CA LYS A 191 25.74 14.80 4.35
C LYS A 191 25.83 15.27 5.80
N PRO A 192 26.56 14.55 6.64
CA PRO A 192 26.85 15.01 8.00
C PRO A 192 27.45 16.41 8.01
N GLY A 193 26.87 17.32 8.78
CA GLY A 193 27.30 18.71 8.87
C GLY A 193 26.56 19.69 7.96
N ASP A 194 25.72 19.22 7.07
CA ASP A 194 24.91 20.10 6.22
C ASP A 194 23.81 20.82 7.01
N THR A 195 23.44 21.99 6.52
CA THR A 195 22.27 22.72 7.00
C THR A 195 21.11 22.44 6.07
N VAL A 196 20.03 21.88 6.60
CA VAL A 196 18.84 21.49 5.82
C VAL A 196 17.68 22.41 6.16
N ALA A 197 17.00 22.94 5.13
CA ALA A 197 15.74 23.66 5.27
C ALA A 197 14.60 22.79 4.82
N ILE A 198 13.58 22.62 5.68
CA ILE A 198 12.37 21.86 5.38
C ILE A 198 11.21 22.85 5.26
N VAL A 199 10.53 22.85 4.10
CA VAL A 199 9.39 23.71 3.85
C VAL A 199 8.11 22.88 3.94
N GLY A 200 7.37 23.11 5.02
CA GLY A 200 6.20 22.31 5.38
C GLY A 200 6.59 20.99 6.06
N SER A 201 5.99 20.76 7.22
CA SER A 201 6.28 19.56 8.03
C SER A 201 5.05 18.69 8.27
N GLY A 202 3.96 18.96 7.56
CA GLY A 202 2.70 18.25 7.69
C GLY A 202 1.74 18.88 8.66
#